data_2c18066214ee25cd6cf8332b05c9e797
#
_entry.id   2c18066214ee25cd6cf8332b05c9e797
#
_cell.length_a   1.000
_cell.length_b   1.000
_cell.length_c   1.000
_cell.angle_alpha   90.00
_cell.angle_beta   90.00
_cell.angle_gamma   90.00
#
_symmetry.space_group_name_H-M   'P 1'
#
loop_
_entity.id
_entity.type
_entity.pdbx_description
1 polymer ?
#
loop_
_entity_poly.entity_id
_entity_poly.type
_entity_poly.pdbx_seq_one_letter_code
_entity_poly.pdbx_strand_id
1 'polypeptide(L)'
;MKFSEMTYTRPDIDALLARCKQLAAKAADAPDGDALIQVYYEQSRAFADYTTASQLANIHYTCDTRDAYWKAEQDFFDANGPAGTNASVEISRAFLANPYVDALTEHFGTTCVAGMKNAVLGMDDRTVELQQEFNALVSQYQQVYGGALVELDGKQLTIPQLGPYKEDLDPAVRRAAYEAEAGYFDAHRDELDTLYT
;
A
#
# COMPACT_ATOMS: atom_id res chain seq x y z
N MET A 1 14.34 2.13 -18.72
CA MET A 1 12.99 1.56 -18.88
C MET A 1 11.99 2.63 -18.50
N LYS A 2 10.98 2.89 -19.32
CA LYS A 2 9.90 3.83 -18.99
C LYS A 2 8.83 3.09 -18.18
N PHE A 3 8.06 3.81 -17.37
CA PHE A 3 6.93 3.23 -16.60
C PHE A 3 5.96 2.44 -17.50
N SER A 4 5.64 2.99 -18.68
CA SER A 4 4.76 2.35 -19.68
C SER A 4 5.31 1.05 -20.29
N GLU A 5 6.57 0.73 -20.05
CA GLU A 5 7.26 -0.48 -20.54
C GLU A 5 7.38 -1.54 -19.45
N MET A 6 6.98 -1.22 -18.21
CA MET A 6 7.01 -2.18 -17.10
C MET A 6 5.88 -3.20 -17.26
N THR A 7 6.24 -4.47 -17.16
CA THR A 7 5.26 -5.57 -17.22
C THR A 7 4.80 -5.91 -15.82
N TYR A 8 3.48 -6.07 -15.65
CA TYR A 8 2.89 -6.55 -14.42
C TYR A 8 2.77 -8.08 -14.44
N THR A 9 3.13 -8.71 -13.35
CA THR A 9 2.83 -10.13 -13.10
C THR A 9 2.37 -10.25 -11.64
N ARG A 10 1.19 -10.85 -11.44
CA ARG A 10 0.68 -11.11 -10.09
C ARG A 10 1.63 -12.05 -9.37
N PRO A 11 2.14 -11.68 -8.17
CA PRO A 11 3.06 -12.54 -7.42
C PRO A 11 2.37 -13.77 -6.82
N ASP A 12 3.14 -14.83 -6.66
CA ASP A 12 2.73 -16.02 -5.89
C ASP A 12 2.97 -15.75 -4.39
N ILE A 13 1.88 -15.51 -3.66
CA ILE A 13 1.92 -15.20 -2.22
C ILE A 13 2.38 -16.40 -1.41
N ASP A 14 1.94 -17.60 -1.74
CA ASP A 14 2.31 -18.81 -0.99
C ASP A 14 3.82 -19.07 -1.11
N ALA A 15 4.36 -18.89 -2.32
CA ALA A 15 5.80 -18.99 -2.55
C ALA A 15 6.57 -17.91 -1.78
N LEU A 16 6.08 -16.67 -1.74
CA LEU A 16 6.68 -15.58 -0.96
C LEU A 16 6.67 -15.90 0.54
N LEU A 17 5.54 -16.32 1.11
CA LEU A 17 5.42 -16.67 2.51
C LEU A 17 6.32 -17.88 2.89
N ALA A 18 6.40 -18.88 2.03
CA ALA A 18 7.33 -20.01 2.22
C ALA A 18 8.80 -19.53 2.21
N ARG A 19 9.15 -18.60 1.31
CA ARG A 19 10.47 -17.99 1.26
C ARG A 19 10.79 -17.18 2.51
N CYS A 20 9.81 -16.43 3.04
CA CYS A 20 9.96 -15.66 4.29
C CYS A 20 10.28 -16.58 5.48
N LYS A 21 9.61 -17.74 5.60
CA LYS A 21 9.91 -18.73 6.64
C LYS A 21 11.35 -19.25 6.54
N GLN A 22 11.83 -19.52 5.32
CA GLN A 22 13.23 -19.94 5.11
C GLN A 22 14.22 -18.85 5.50
N LEU A 23 13.89 -17.57 5.16
CA LEU A 23 14.74 -16.41 5.50
C LEU A 23 14.79 -16.17 7.01
N ALA A 24 13.66 -16.31 7.72
CA ALA A 24 13.62 -16.22 9.18
C ALA A 24 14.49 -17.28 9.83
N ALA A 25 14.42 -18.55 9.36
CA ALA A 25 15.30 -19.61 9.86
C ALA A 25 16.78 -19.32 9.58
N LYS A 26 17.11 -18.89 8.35
CA LYS A 26 18.49 -18.49 8.01
C LYS A 26 19.01 -17.33 8.87
N ALA A 27 18.15 -16.33 9.16
CA ALA A 27 18.53 -15.22 10.02
C ALA A 27 18.79 -15.65 11.47
N ALA A 28 17.96 -16.58 11.99
CA ALA A 28 18.16 -17.12 13.33
C ALA A 28 19.46 -17.94 13.44
N ASP A 29 19.78 -18.73 12.40
CA ASP A 29 20.92 -19.67 12.38
C ASP A 29 22.20 -19.02 11.79
N ALA A 30 22.21 -17.74 11.44
CA ALA A 30 23.39 -17.07 10.87
C ALA A 30 24.58 -17.13 11.85
N PRO A 31 25.74 -17.71 11.44
CA PRO A 31 26.82 -18.01 12.35
C PRO A 31 27.72 -16.79 12.65
N ASP A 32 27.60 -15.71 11.87
CA ASP A 32 28.38 -14.47 11.99
C ASP A 32 27.65 -13.28 11.36
N GLY A 33 28.25 -12.09 11.51
CA GLY A 33 27.69 -10.85 10.98
C GLY A 33 27.60 -10.80 9.45
N ASP A 34 28.58 -11.35 8.75
CA ASP A 34 28.59 -11.36 7.28
C ASP A 34 27.46 -12.24 6.73
N ALA A 35 27.27 -13.42 7.31
CA ALA A 35 26.14 -14.30 6.97
C ALA A 35 24.79 -13.60 7.22
N LEU A 36 24.67 -12.89 8.36
CA LEU A 36 23.44 -12.15 8.69
C LEU A 36 23.15 -11.03 7.68
N ILE A 37 24.18 -10.28 7.26
CA ILE A 37 24.10 -9.25 6.21
C ILE A 37 23.64 -9.88 4.88
N GLN A 38 24.16 -11.05 4.52
CA GLN A 38 23.73 -11.75 3.28
C GLN A 38 22.24 -12.13 3.33
N VAL A 39 21.75 -12.60 4.48
CA VAL A 39 20.30 -12.90 4.65
C VAL A 39 19.46 -11.64 4.47
N TYR A 40 19.91 -10.50 4.96
CA TYR A 40 19.22 -9.22 4.74
C TYR A 40 19.13 -8.85 3.25
N TYR A 41 20.21 -9.02 2.49
CA TYR A 41 20.17 -8.83 1.03
C TYR A 41 19.25 -9.85 0.34
N GLU A 42 19.22 -11.11 0.80
CA GLU A 42 18.30 -12.12 0.26
C GLU A 42 16.85 -11.74 0.51
N GLN A 43 16.53 -11.21 1.70
CA GLN A 43 15.19 -10.68 2.02
C GLN A 43 14.81 -9.55 1.07
N SER A 44 15.68 -8.56 0.89
CA SER A 44 15.43 -7.42 0.01
C SER A 44 15.13 -7.87 -1.43
N ARG A 45 15.86 -8.86 -1.94
CA ARG A 45 15.61 -9.42 -3.27
C ARG A 45 14.30 -10.21 -3.34
N ALA A 46 13.96 -10.98 -2.29
CA ALA A 46 12.73 -11.76 -2.26
C ALA A 46 11.47 -10.87 -2.32
N PHE A 47 11.54 -9.67 -1.74
CA PHE A 47 10.43 -8.72 -1.76
C PHE A 47 10.44 -7.76 -2.97
N ALA A 48 11.51 -7.69 -3.76
CA ALA A 48 11.63 -6.71 -4.83
C ALA A 48 10.52 -6.82 -5.89
N ASP A 49 10.26 -8.03 -6.39
CA ASP A 49 9.24 -8.28 -7.41
C ASP A 49 7.83 -8.08 -6.83
N TYR A 50 7.58 -8.53 -5.61
CA TYR A 50 6.32 -8.31 -4.90
C TYR A 50 6.02 -6.81 -4.72
N THR A 51 7.00 -6.06 -4.22
CA THR A 51 6.86 -4.61 -4.01
C THR A 51 6.62 -3.88 -5.34
N THR A 52 7.35 -4.26 -6.39
CA THR A 52 7.17 -3.68 -7.73
C THR A 52 5.77 -3.97 -8.27
N ALA A 53 5.30 -5.20 -8.17
CA ALA A 53 3.96 -5.59 -8.62
C ALA A 53 2.86 -4.85 -7.83
N SER A 54 2.99 -4.75 -6.50
CA SER A 54 2.06 -4.01 -5.64
C SER A 54 1.99 -2.53 -6.04
N GLN A 55 3.13 -1.88 -6.27
CA GLN A 55 3.15 -0.48 -6.70
C GLN A 55 2.54 -0.30 -8.10
N LEU A 56 2.79 -1.19 -9.05
CA LEU A 56 2.18 -1.14 -10.38
C LEU A 56 0.66 -1.27 -10.30
N ALA A 57 0.14 -2.25 -9.53
CA ALA A 57 -1.28 -2.43 -9.33
C ALA A 57 -1.94 -1.18 -8.74
N ASN A 58 -1.35 -0.64 -7.66
CA ASN A 58 -1.85 0.56 -7.00
C ASN A 58 -1.85 1.79 -7.93
N ILE A 59 -0.78 2.04 -8.68
CA ILE A 59 -0.69 3.19 -9.59
C ILE A 59 -1.75 3.08 -10.69
N HIS A 60 -1.89 1.92 -11.32
CA HIS A 60 -2.90 1.73 -12.37
C HIS A 60 -4.32 1.86 -11.83
N TYR A 61 -4.61 1.26 -10.68
CA TYR A 61 -5.90 1.37 -10.02
C TYR A 61 -6.24 2.83 -9.67
N THR A 62 -5.30 3.58 -9.11
CA THR A 62 -5.53 4.98 -8.75
C THR A 62 -5.65 5.92 -9.96
N CYS A 63 -5.11 5.53 -11.11
CA CYS A 63 -5.31 6.28 -12.37
C CYS A 63 -6.73 6.10 -12.94
N ASP A 64 -7.33 4.91 -12.83
CA ASP A 64 -8.75 4.65 -13.17
C ASP A 64 -9.34 3.57 -12.25
N THR A 65 -10.04 4.03 -11.21
CA THR A 65 -10.69 3.15 -10.22
C THR A 65 -11.85 2.31 -10.79
N ARG A 66 -12.28 2.57 -12.03
CA ARG A 66 -13.35 1.85 -12.73
C ARG A 66 -12.81 0.71 -13.59
N ASP A 67 -11.51 0.63 -13.79
CA ASP A 67 -10.89 -0.50 -14.48
C ASP A 67 -10.99 -1.76 -13.62
N ALA A 68 -11.83 -2.71 -14.07
CA ALA A 68 -12.13 -3.94 -13.33
C ALA A 68 -10.91 -4.84 -13.14
N TYR A 69 -9.96 -4.83 -14.08
CA TYR A 69 -8.74 -5.62 -13.97
C TYR A 69 -7.84 -5.06 -12.87
N TRP A 70 -7.54 -3.75 -12.90
CA TRP A 70 -6.67 -3.15 -11.90
C TRP A 70 -7.31 -3.07 -10.52
N LYS A 71 -8.66 -2.97 -10.47
CA LYS A 71 -9.37 -3.14 -9.20
C LYS A 71 -9.16 -4.54 -8.61
N ALA A 72 -9.29 -5.59 -9.40
CA ALA A 72 -9.09 -6.96 -8.92
C ALA A 72 -7.63 -7.22 -8.48
N GLU A 73 -6.64 -6.57 -9.11
CA GLU A 73 -5.25 -6.64 -8.68
C GLU A 73 -5.02 -5.85 -7.38
N GLN A 74 -5.65 -4.67 -7.20
CA GLN A 74 -5.61 -3.94 -5.94
C GLN A 74 -6.23 -4.75 -4.80
N ASP A 75 -7.44 -5.31 -5.00
CA ASP A 75 -8.13 -6.17 -4.02
C ASP A 75 -7.26 -7.38 -3.60
N PHE A 76 -6.50 -7.95 -4.56
CA PHE A 76 -5.55 -9.01 -4.25
C PHE A 76 -4.46 -8.56 -3.27
N PHE A 77 -3.88 -7.37 -3.46
CA PHE A 77 -2.85 -6.85 -2.54
C PHE A 77 -3.45 -6.39 -1.21
N ASP A 78 -4.65 -5.84 -1.19
CA ASP A 78 -5.36 -5.45 0.04
C ASP A 78 -5.62 -6.67 0.94
N ALA A 79 -6.00 -7.79 0.34
CA ALA A 79 -6.24 -9.04 1.06
C ALA A 79 -4.96 -9.75 1.53
N ASN A 80 -3.89 -9.73 0.72
CA ASN A 80 -2.69 -10.54 0.97
C ASN A 80 -1.50 -9.73 1.55
N GLY A 81 -1.51 -8.40 1.37
CA GLY A 81 -0.44 -7.51 1.85
C GLY A 81 -0.14 -7.64 3.33
N PRO A 82 -1.17 -7.68 4.21
CA PRO A 82 -0.96 -7.83 5.65
C PRO A 82 -0.23 -9.13 6.02
N ALA A 83 -0.52 -10.25 5.36
CA ALA A 83 0.20 -11.52 5.58
C ALA A 83 1.68 -11.41 5.16
N GLY A 84 1.97 -10.75 4.02
CA GLY A 84 3.33 -10.47 3.58
C GLY A 84 4.09 -9.56 4.55
N THR A 85 3.41 -8.53 5.08
CA THR A 85 3.97 -7.64 6.10
C THR A 85 4.29 -8.40 7.38
N ASN A 86 3.36 -9.22 7.87
CA ASN A 86 3.59 -10.03 9.07
C ASN A 86 4.76 -11.01 8.87
N ALA A 87 4.86 -11.67 7.71
CA ALA A 87 5.99 -12.54 7.39
C ALA A 87 7.34 -11.79 7.39
N SER A 88 7.37 -10.53 6.92
CA SER A 88 8.56 -9.66 7.00
C SER A 88 8.91 -9.31 8.45
N VAL A 89 7.91 -9.09 9.30
CA VAL A 89 8.09 -8.84 10.74
C VAL A 89 8.69 -10.06 11.43
N GLU A 90 8.27 -11.28 11.09
CA GLU A 90 8.86 -12.51 11.63
C GLU A 90 10.35 -12.67 11.25
N ILE A 91 10.74 -12.27 10.04
CA ILE A 91 12.15 -12.21 9.66
C ILE A 91 12.89 -11.17 10.53
N SER A 92 12.26 -10.00 10.75
CA SER A 92 12.83 -8.94 11.61
C SER A 92 13.03 -9.42 13.06
N ARG A 93 12.10 -10.23 13.60
CA ARG A 93 12.25 -10.87 14.92
C ARG A 93 13.48 -11.78 14.96
N ALA A 94 13.68 -12.57 13.90
CA ALA A 94 14.83 -13.47 13.80
C ALA A 94 16.15 -12.69 13.72
N PHE A 95 16.22 -11.60 12.96
CA PHE A 95 17.37 -10.71 12.94
C PHE A 95 17.68 -10.12 14.32
N LEU A 96 16.66 -9.59 15.00
CA LEU A 96 16.83 -8.94 16.31
C LEU A 96 17.23 -9.93 17.41
N ALA A 97 16.88 -11.21 17.28
CA ALA A 97 17.25 -12.27 18.22
C ALA A 97 18.67 -12.81 17.97
N ASN A 98 19.25 -12.58 16.79
CA ASN A 98 20.60 -13.10 16.46
C ASN A 98 21.68 -12.29 17.20
N PRO A 99 22.69 -12.96 17.82
CA PRO A 99 23.76 -12.28 18.57
C PRO A 99 24.63 -11.35 17.73
N TYR A 100 24.59 -11.49 16.40
CA TYR A 100 25.37 -10.64 15.48
C TYR A 100 24.57 -9.48 14.89
N VAL A 101 23.41 -9.12 15.47
CA VAL A 101 22.54 -8.05 14.97
C VAL A 101 23.24 -6.69 14.82
N ASP A 102 24.26 -6.42 15.65
CA ASP A 102 25.03 -5.17 15.58
C ASP A 102 25.78 -5.02 14.24
N ALA A 103 26.13 -6.12 13.55
CA ALA A 103 26.70 -6.08 12.21
C ALA A 103 25.76 -5.40 11.19
N LEU A 104 24.42 -5.54 11.34
CA LEU A 104 23.46 -4.82 10.51
C LEU A 104 23.49 -3.31 10.79
N THR A 105 23.68 -2.92 12.06
CA THR A 105 23.83 -1.51 12.42
C THR A 105 25.11 -0.91 11.84
N GLU A 106 26.23 -1.63 11.93
CA GLU A 106 27.51 -1.20 11.39
C GLU A 106 27.50 -1.07 9.87
N HIS A 107 26.84 -2.01 9.18
CA HIS A 107 26.81 -2.06 7.72
C HIS A 107 25.76 -1.12 7.10
N PHE A 108 24.52 -1.08 7.64
CA PHE A 108 23.39 -0.34 7.06
C PHE A 108 23.01 0.94 7.83
N GLY A 109 23.65 1.18 8.99
CA GLY A 109 23.32 2.29 9.87
C GLY A 109 22.23 1.95 10.90
N THR A 110 22.12 2.82 11.92
CA THR A 110 21.21 2.63 13.07
C THR A 110 19.74 2.55 12.68
N THR A 111 19.32 3.22 11.60
CA THR A 111 17.93 3.25 11.11
C THR A 111 17.45 1.86 10.70
N CYS A 112 18.32 0.99 10.19
CA CYS A 112 17.97 -0.37 9.79
C CYS A 112 17.38 -1.17 10.97
N VAL A 113 18.15 -1.29 12.06
CA VAL A 113 17.73 -2.05 13.24
C VAL A 113 16.61 -1.35 14.01
N ALA A 114 16.60 -0.02 14.06
CA ALA A 114 15.49 0.74 14.64
C ALA A 114 14.17 0.51 13.89
N GLY A 115 14.22 0.45 12.56
CA GLY A 115 13.07 0.13 11.72
C GLY A 115 12.52 -1.27 12.02
N MET A 116 13.38 -2.28 12.15
CA MET A 116 12.99 -3.65 12.52
C MET A 116 12.30 -3.68 13.91
N LYS A 117 12.85 -2.98 14.91
CA LYS A 117 12.27 -2.89 16.25
C LYS A 117 10.88 -2.27 16.21
N ASN A 118 10.71 -1.18 15.46
CA ASN A 118 9.41 -0.52 15.30
C ASN A 118 8.39 -1.43 14.58
N ALA A 119 8.81 -2.13 13.52
CA ALA A 119 7.94 -3.06 12.81
C ALA A 119 7.45 -4.19 13.72
N VAL A 120 8.33 -4.76 14.56
CA VAL A 120 7.99 -5.80 15.53
C VAL A 120 7.00 -5.33 16.60
N LEU A 121 7.02 -4.05 16.97
CA LEU A 121 6.08 -3.47 17.93
C LEU A 121 4.71 -3.18 17.32
N GLY A 122 4.65 -2.94 16.02
CA GLY A 122 3.43 -2.49 15.33
C GLY A 122 2.62 -3.60 14.67
N MET A 123 3.13 -4.85 14.60
CA MET A 123 2.48 -5.92 13.84
C MET A 123 2.55 -7.25 14.58
N ASP A 124 1.41 -7.89 14.70
CA ASP A 124 1.25 -9.26 15.17
C ASP A 124 0.12 -9.96 14.39
N ASP A 125 -0.11 -11.26 14.63
CA ASP A 125 -1.16 -12.03 13.94
C ASP A 125 -2.57 -11.45 14.16
N ARG A 126 -2.80 -10.77 15.28
CA ARG A 126 -4.10 -10.18 15.62
C ARG A 126 -4.40 -8.93 14.78
N THR A 127 -3.38 -8.26 14.29
CA THR A 127 -3.53 -7.03 13.49
C THR A 127 -3.74 -7.29 12.00
N VAL A 128 -3.48 -8.53 11.53
CA VAL A 128 -3.59 -8.88 10.09
C VAL A 128 -5.02 -8.71 9.58
N GLU A 129 -6.03 -9.25 10.30
CA GLU A 129 -7.43 -9.14 9.91
C GLU A 129 -7.91 -7.69 9.90
N LEU A 130 -7.57 -6.93 10.96
CA LEU A 130 -7.88 -5.50 11.06
C LEU A 130 -7.22 -4.68 9.92
N GLN A 131 -6.00 -5.03 9.54
CA GLN A 131 -5.31 -4.36 8.44
C GLN A 131 -5.96 -4.68 7.09
N GLN A 132 -6.43 -5.92 6.88
CA GLN A 132 -7.18 -6.29 5.67
C GLN A 132 -8.49 -5.52 5.58
N GLU A 133 -9.24 -5.44 6.69
CA GLU A 133 -10.48 -4.67 6.76
C GLU A 133 -10.23 -3.18 6.47
N PHE A 134 -9.21 -2.60 7.11
CA PHE A 134 -8.81 -1.21 6.87
C PHE A 134 -8.45 -0.95 5.41
N ASN A 135 -7.65 -1.82 4.79
CA ASN A 135 -7.28 -1.68 3.38
C ASN A 135 -8.51 -1.72 2.46
N ALA A 136 -9.46 -2.63 2.74
CA ALA A 136 -10.70 -2.71 1.98
C ALA A 136 -11.55 -1.43 2.09
N LEU A 137 -11.64 -0.83 3.30
CA LEU A 137 -12.33 0.46 3.51
C LEU A 137 -11.64 1.61 2.77
N VAL A 138 -10.31 1.65 2.79
CA VAL A 138 -9.53 2.65 2.03
C VAL A 138 -9.79 2.52 0.53
N SER A 139 -9.83 1.30 -0.01
CA SER A 139 -10.14 1.06 -1.42
C SER A 139 -11.57 1.48 -1.79
N GLN A 140 -12.55 1.24 -0.91
CA GLN A 140 -13.92 1.72 -1.09
C GLN A 140 -13.99 3.26 -1.09
N TYR A 141 -13.32 3.92 -0.14
CA TYR A 141 -13.23 5.38 -0.13
C TYR A 141 -12.64 5.93 -1.44
N GLN A 142 -11.56 5.32 -1.93
CA GLN A 142 -10.93 5.72 -3.20
C GLN A 142 -11.89 5.56 -4.39
N GLN A 143 -12.77 4.54 -4.39
CA GLN A 143 -13.78 4.39 -5.43
C GLN A 143 -14.84 5.48 -5.38
N VAL A 144 -15.35 5.82 -4.20
CA VAL A 144 -16.33 6.91 -4.04
C VAL A 144 -15.71 8.24 -4.49
N TYR A 145 -14.51 8.56 -4.02
CA TYR A 145 -13.85 9.83 -4.36
C TYR A 145 -13.37 9.88 -5.83
N GLY A 146 -12.68 8.85 -6.28
CA GLY A 146 -12.10 8.79 -7.63
C GLY A 146 -13.14 8.55 -8.73
N GLY A 147 -14.26 7.89 -8.38
CA GLY A 147 -15.41 7.69 -9.26
C GLY A 147 -16.36 8.88 -9.33
N ALA A 148 -16.14 9.92 -8.52
CA ALA A 148 -17.02 11.07 -8.44
C ALA A 148 -17.15 11.79 -9.80
N LEU A 149 -18.38 11.89 -10.29
CA LEU A 149 -18.75 12.66 -11.46
C LEU A 149 -19.83 13.66 -11.05
N VAL A 150 -19.58 14.91 -11.25
CA VAL A 150 -20.52 16.01 -10.98
C VAL A 150 -20.92 16.71 -12.27
N GLU A 151 -22.15 17.12 -12.36
CA GLU A 151 -22.63 17.90 -13.49
C GLU A 151 -22.43 19.41 -13.23
N LEU A 152 -21.72 20.07 -14.16
CA LEU A 152 -21.57 21.52 -14.16
C LEU A 152 -21.65 22.03 -15.60
N ASP A 153 -22.57 22.96 -15.88
CA ASP A 153 -22.81 23.52 -17.20
C ASP A 153 -23.06 22.47 -18.30
N GLY A 154 -23.80 21.41 -17.96
CA GLY A 154 -24.12 20.31 -18.88
C GLY A 154 -22.92 19.38 -19.18
N LYS A 155 -21.83 19.48 -18.41
CA LYS A 155 -20.65 18.62 -18.52
C LYS A 155 -20.54 17.71 -17.30
N GLN A 156 -20.14 16.47 -17.53
CA GLN A 156 -19.75 15.56 -16.46
C GLN A 156 -18.26 15.75 -16.17
N LEU A 157 -17.94 16.17 -14.95
CA LEU A 157 -16.58 16.51 -14.51
C LEU A 157 -16.22 15.69 -13.28
N THR A 158 -14.96 15.26 -13.21
CA THR A 158 -14.39 14.70 -11.98
C THR A 158 -14.10 15.82 -10.96
N ILE A 159 -13.96 15.46 -9.68
CA ILE A 159 -13.62 16.45 -8.64
C ILE A 159 -12.36 17.27 -8.99
N PRO A 160 -11.23 16.66 -9.44
CA PRO A 160 -10.07 17.45 -9.87
C PRO A 160 -10.34 18.39 -11.04
N GLN A 161 -11.24 18.02 -11.97
CA GLN A 161 -11.61 18.87 -13.11
C GLN A 161 -12.44 20.11 -12.72
N LEU A 162 -12.98 20.16 -11.51
CA LEU A 162 -13.63 21.37 -10.98
C LEU A 162 -12.61 22.47 -10.58
N GLY A 163 -11.32 22.13 -10.43
CA GLY A 163 -10.28 23.08 -10.02
C GLY A 163 -10.34 24.42 -10.77
N PRO A 164 -10.25 24.45 -12.11
CA PRO A 164 -10.33 25.69 -12.89
C PRO A 164 -11.61 26.49 -12.65
N TYR A 165 -12.76 25.82 -12.44
CA TYR A 165 -14.05 26.51 -12.16
C TYR A 165 -14.09 27.09 -10.75
N LYS A 166 -13.44 26.44 -9.76
CA LYS A 166 -13.31 26.95 -8.38
C LYS A 166 -12.40 28.20 -8.30
N GLU A 167 -11.54 28.40 -9.28
CA GLU A 167 -10.61 29.53 -9.38
C GLU A 167 -11.06 30.59 -10.41
N ASP A 168 -12.25 30.42 -11.03
CA ASP A 168 -12.78 31.36 -12.02
C ASP A 168 -12.93 32.78 -11.45
N LEU A 169 -12.76 33.80 -12.29
CA LEU A 169 -12.92 35.20 -11.91
C LEU A 169 -14.35 35.55 -11.52
N ASP A 170 -15.35 34.88 -12.13
CA ASP A 170 -16.77 35.05 -11.80
C ASP A 170 -17.13 34.32 -10.50
N PRO A 171 -17.58 35.01 -9.44
CA PRO A 171 -18.02 34.38 -8.19
C PRO A 171 -19.18 33.40 -8.36
N ALA A 172 -20.05 33.59 -9.38
CA ALA A 172 -21.16 32.68 -9.62
C ALA A 172 -20.67 31.33 -10.14
N VAL A 173 -19.66 31.33 -11.02
CA VAL A 173 -19.01 30.08 -11.51
C VAL A 173 -18.32 29.33 -10.36
N ARG A 174 -17.57 30.07 -9.52
CA ARG A 174 -16.92 29.44 -8.34
C ARG A 174 -17.94 28.82 -7.42
N ARG A 175 -19.02 29.52 -7.11
CA ARG A 175 -20.09 29.03 -6.25
C ARG A 175 -20.71 27.75 -6.82
N ALA A 176 -21.07 27.74 -8.10
CA ALA A 176 -21.66 26.58 -8.76
C ALA A 176 -20.74 25.34 -8.70
N ALA A 177 -19.43 25.54 -8.87
CA ALA A 177 -18.46 24.45 -8.78
C ALA A 177 -18.37 23.87 -7.36
N TYR A 178 -18.35 24.70 -6.31
CA TYR A 178 -18.37 24.26 -4.92
C TYR A 178 -19.70 23.59 -4.53
N GLU A 179 -20.84 24.12 -5.00
CA GLU A 179 -22.15 23.54 -4.75
C GLU A 179 -22.32 22.17 -5.44
N ALA A 180 -21.78 22.00 -6.66
CA ALA A 180 -21.78 20.73 -7.37
C ALA A 180 -20.94 19.66 -6.62
N GLU A 181 -19.73 20.01 -6.15
CA GLU A 181 -18.91 19.13 -5.33
C GLU A 181 -19.58 18.77 -4.00
N ALA A 182 -20.09 19.77 -3.27
CA ALA A 182 -20.77 19.54 -2.00
C ALA A 182 -22.01 18.66 -2.17
N GLY A 183 -22.78 18.86 -3.24
CA GLY A 183 -23.95 18.04 -3.56
C GLY A 183 -23.59 16.56 -3.81
N TYR A 184 -22.44 16.28 -4.44
CA TYR A 184 -21.96 14.91 -4.60
C TYR A 184 -21.68 14.26 -3.25
N PHE A 185 -20.91 14.93 -2.38
CA PHE A 185 -20.57 14.37 -1.07
C PHE A 185 -21.79 14.28 -0.15
N ASP A 186 -22.72 15.22 -0.22
CA ASP A 186 -23.98 15.13 0.52
C ASP A 186 -24.83 13.92 0.08
N ALA A 187 -24.85 13.62 -1.22
CA ALA A 187 -25.55 12.46 -1.75
C ALA A 187 -24.92 11.10 -1.32
N HIS A 188 -23.62 11.10 -1.05
CA HIS A 188 -22.87 9.91 -0.61
C HIS A 188 -22.54 9.94 0.89
N ARG A 189 -23.19 10.83 1.67
CA ARG A 189 -22.88 11.05 3.09
C ARG A 189 -22.96 9.75 3.90
N ASP A 190 -24.06 9.02 3.79
CA ASP A 190 -24.29 7.81 4.59
C ASP A 190 -23.26 6.71 4.26
N GLU A 191 -22.86 6.61 2.97
CA GLU A 191 -21.82 5.69 2.52
C GLU A 191 -20.46 6.08 3.11
N LEU A 192 -20.08 7.36 3.02
CA LEU A 192 -18.83 7.88 3.57
C LEU A 192 -18.80 7.76 5.10
N ASP A 193 -19.89 8.09 5.80
CA ASP A 193 -19.96 7.96 7.25
C ASP A 193 -19.76 6.49 7.68
N THR A 194 -20.30 5.53 6.93
CA THR A 194 -20.11 4.09 7.20
C THR A 194 -18.65 3.65 7.02
N LEU A 195 -17.90 4.27 6.09
CA LEU A 195 -16.49 3.95 5.89
C LEU A 195 -15.58 4.49 7.01
N TYR A 196 -16.04 5.47 7.81
CA TYR A 196 -15.27 6.10 8.87
C TYR A 196 -15.66 5.64 10.30
N THR A 197 -16.71 4.83 10.44
CA THR A 197 -17.18 4.30 11.73
C THR A 197 -16.81 2.84 11.94
#